data_0540cdf6d99c8c4b325595fdd851b0b1
#
_entry.id   0540cdf6d99c8c4b325595fdd851b0b1
#
_cell.length_a   1.000
_cell.length_b   1.000
_cell.length_c   1.000
_cell.angle_alpha   90.00
_cell.angle_beta   90.00
_cell.angle_gamma   90.00
#
_symmetry.space_group_name_H-M   'P 1'
#
loop_
_entity.id
_entity.type
_entity.pdbx_description
1 polymer ?
#
loop_
_entity_poly.entity_id
_entity_poly.type
_entity_poly.pdbx_seq_one_letter_code
_entity_poly.pdbx_strand_id
1 'polypeptide(L)'
;MTTIWNLPPIEIKSLSTIKEDRPTALLTGHTAWKTVGHLFDLPLVVQAEPHTAKRAFLESLVQGLPEQVQVIYAVGGGLVSDVAKYVGWRRNVPVVVVPTVLSVDGFFTALVAVREDDVVKYEETGPASKVIIDWDVVSAAPPHYRGTGIAEILSIVTGLLDWRFAAERNRNTERERFQPWAASLAAGIAQQAFKIAKGVGEGRIDALHNLLDLICMEVQLTNQLGHNRPQEGSEQYFAYAIEPDVARERGAPYADLIGPGIMIAAALHGQDVSAIRTTLQNAGIRLGQLKPQDVMNTLMRLPSYVNEHRLPYSILHETEIDAAKAQELMKKTGLA
;
A
#
# COMPACT_ATOMS: atom_id res chain seq x y z
N MET A 1 20.31 -15.50 -7.25
CA MET A 1 19.10 -15.78 -8.07
C MET A 1 17.96 -15.03 -7.42
N THR A 2 17.20 -14.27 -8.19
CA THR A 2 15.99 -13.62 -7.67
C THR A 2 14.86 -14.64 -7.71
N THR A 3 14.18 -14.87 -6.60
CA THR A 3 13.00 -15.73 -6.56
C THR A 3 11.85 -15.00 -7.23
N ILE A 4 11.18 -15.64 -8.19
CA ILE A 4 9.91 -15.13 -8.74
C ILE A 4 8.81 -15.76 -7.92
N TRP A 5 8.16 -14.98 -7.09
CA TRP A 5 7.07 -15.42 -6.25
C TRP A 5 5.75 -15.55 -7.03
N ASN A 6 4.99 -16.58 -6.72
CA ASN A 6 3.61 -16.69 -7.17
C ASN A 6 2.69 -15.91 -6.23
N LEU A 7 1.51 -15.54 -6.74
CA LEU A 7 0.44 -15.06 -5.87
C LEU A 7 0.06 -16.16 -4.85
N PRO A 8 -0.34 -15.77 -3.62
CA PRO A 8 -0.93 -16.71 -2.68
C PRO A 8 -2.25 -17.27 -3.27
N PRO A 9 -2.68 -18.48 -2.89
CA PRO A 9 -4.03 -18.96 -3.20
C PRO A 9 -5.08 -17.98 -2.69
N ILE A 10 -6.03 -17.60 -3.55
CA ILE A 10 -7.14 -16.68 -3.22
C ILE A 10 -8.43 -17.50 -3.17
N GLU A 11 -9.09 -17.50 -2.01
CA GLU A 11 -10.39 -18.12 -1.79
C GLU A 11 -11.46 -17.03 -1.66
N ILE A 12 -12.48 -17.09 -2.51
CA ILE A 12 -13.64 -16.18 -2.42
C ILE A 12 -14.76 -16.94 -1.73
N LYS A 13 -15.10 -16.55 -0.49
CA LYS A 13 -16.15 -17.21 0.29
C LYS A 13 -16.62 -16.34 1.46
N SER A 14 -17.81 -16.63 1.99
CA SER A 14 -18.28 -16.01 3.22
C SER A 14 -17.38 -16.37 4.41
N LEU A 15 -17.05 -15.36 5.25
CA LEU A 15 -16.23 -15.55 6.44
C LEU A 15 -16.88 -16.53 7.45
N SER A 16 -18.21 -16.57 7.50
CA SER A 16 -18.96 -17.51 8.36
C SER A 16 -18.77 -18.98 8.00
N THR A 17 -18.20 -19.28 6.83
CA THR A 17 -17.92 -20.65 6.39
C THR A 17 -16.49 -21.11 6.73
N ILE A 18 -15.67 -20.22 7.29
CA ILE A 18 -14.31 -20.55 7.70
C ILE A 18 -14.37 -21.50 8.89
N LYS A 19 -13.69 -22.64 8.72
CA LYS A 19 -13.44 -23.59 9.80
C LYS A 19 -11.94 -23.67 10.02
N GLU A 20 -11.50 -23.45 11.24
CA GLU A 20 -10.11 -23.54 11.65
C GLU A 20 -10.03 -24.29 12.98
N ASP A 21 -9.25 -25.36 12.98
CA ASP A 21 -9.09 -26.21 14.18
C ASP A 21 -7.71 -26.02 14.84
N ARG A 22 -6.78 -25.34 14.16
CA ARG A 22 -5.42 -25.07 14.65
C ARG A 22 -5.40 -23.95 15.66
N PRO A 23 -4.61 -24.05 16.76
CA PRO A 23 -4.36 -22.96 17.67
C PRO A 23 -3.93 -21.67 16.94
N THR A 24 -4.74 -20.61 17.07
CA THR A 24 -4.68 -19.43 16.20
C THR A 24 -4.20 -18.19 16.96
N ALA A 25 -3.28 -17.45 16.35
CA ALA A 25 -3.03 -16.05 16.68
C ALA A 25 -3.84 -15.15 15.76
N LEU A 26 -4.53 -14.17 16.32
CA LEU A 26 -5.29 -13.17 15.58
C LEU A 26 -4.57 -11.83 15.61
N LEU A 27 -4.23 -11.29 14.45
CA LEU A 27 -3.81 -9.91 14.28
C LEU A 27 -4.91 -9.15 13.58
N THR A 28 -5.39 -8.06 14.20
CA THR A 28 -6.54 -7.30 13.66
C THR A 28 -6.57 -5.90 14.24
N GLY A 29 -7.11 -4.94 13.50
CA GLY A 29 -7.44 -3.62 14.04
C GLY A 29 -8.81 -3.62 14.71
N HIS A 30 -8.98 -2.80 15.75
CA HIS A 30 -10.22 -2.72 16.52
C HIS A 30 -11.47 -2.56 15.64
N THR A 31 -11.44 -1.64 14.68
CA THR A 31 -12.58 -1.36 13.79
C THR A 31 -12.91 -2.56 12.91
N ALA A 32 -11.91 -3.21 12.32
CA ALA A 32 -12.10 -4.38 11.49
C ALA A 32 -12.72 -5.52 12.30
N TRP A 33 -12.14 -5.83 13.47
CA TRP A 33 -12.63 -6.91 14.32
C TRP A 33 -14.05 -6.66 14.85
N LYS A 34 -14.35 -5.44 15.28
CA LYS A 34 -15.71 -5.07 15.69
C LYS A 34 -16.74 -5.32 14.58
N THR A 35 -16.33 -5.14 13.32
CA THR A 35 -17.24 -5.31 12.17
C THR A 35 -17.42 -6.77 11.80
N VAL A 36 -16.35 -7.58 11.77
CA VAL A 36 -16.40 -8.94 11.21
C VAL A 36 -16.13 -10.05 12.21
N GLY A 37 -15.73 -9.74 13.45
CA GLY A 37 -15.33 -10.76 14.44
C GLY A 37 -16.41 -11.76 14.76
N HIS A 38 -17.69 -11.37 14.70
CA HIS A 38 -18.84 -12.25 14.92
C HIS A 38 -19.05 -13.31 13.82
N LEU A 39 -18.36 -13.17 12.68
CA LEU A 39 -18.41 -14.12 11.57
C LEU A 39 -17.38 -15.26 11.71
N PHE A 40 -16.48 -15.16 12.68
CA PHE A 40 -15.40 -16.14 12.88
C PHE A 40 -15.66 -17.03 14.09
N ASP A 41 -15.33 -18.32 13.92
CA ASP A 41 -15.16 -19.27 15.00
C ASP A 41 -13.71 -19.78 14.93
N LEU A 42 -12.81 -19.09 15.65
CA LEU A 42 -11.37 -19.39 15.65
C LEU A 42 -10.92 -19.86 17.03
N PRO A 43 -10.11 -20.93 17.14
CA PRO A 43 -9.53 -21.39 18.40
C PRO A 43 -8.39 -20.44 18.83
N LEU A 44 -8.77 -19.25 19.31
CA LEU A 44 -7.85 -18.16 19.64
C LEU A 44 -6.97 -18.50 20.84
N VAL A 45 -5.66 -18.38 20.65
CA VAL A 45 -4.64 -18.46 21.72
C VAL A 45 -4.21 -17.06 22.14
N VAL A 46 -4.03 -16.16 21.17
CA VAL A 46 -3.58 -14.79 21.42
C VAL A 46 -4.16 -13.86 20.36
N GLN A 47 -4.39 -12.62 20.77
CA GLN A 47 -4.80 -11.54 19.87
C GLN A 47 -3.91 -10.33 20.06
N ALA A 48 -3.57 -9.64 18.96
CA ALA A 48 -2.85 -8.37 19.00
C ALA A 48 -3.45 -7.37 18.00
N GLU A 49 -3.35 -6.08 18.34
CA GLU A 49 -3.73 -4.97 17.45
C GLU A 49 -2.46 -4.27 16.93
N PRO A 50 -2.03 -4.54 15.69
CA PRO A 50 -0.93 -3.82 15.08
C PRO A 50 -1.28 -2.33 14.87
N HIS A 51 -0.46 -1.45 15.42
CA HIS A 51 -0.59 0.00 15.26
C HIS A 51 0.58 0.62 14.50
N THR A 52 1.63 -0.16 14.25
CA THR A 52 2.81 0.26 13.50
C THR A 52 3.53 -0.95 12.90
N ALA A 53 4.29 -0.72 11.82
CA ALA A 53 5.25 -1.69 11.27
C ALA A 53 6.70 -1.33 11.63
N LYS A 54 6.94 -0.60 12.72
CA LYS A 54 8.30 -0.32 13.20
C LYS A 54 8.98 -1.61 13.62
N ARG A 55 10.25 -1.78 13.21
CA ARG A 55 11.02 -3.02 13.45
C ARG A 55 10.98 -3.48 14.91
N ALA A 56 11.19 -2.57 15.87
CA ALA A 56 11.17 -2.93 17.29
C ALA A 56 9.82 -3.51 17.74
N PHE A 57 8.70 -2.99 17.21
CA PHE A 57 7.37 -3.52 17.49
C PHE A 57 7.17 -4.90 16.84
N LEU A 58 7.59 -5.07 15.61
CA LEU A 58 7.53 -6.36 14.90
C LEU A 58 8.29 -7.44 15.68
N GLU A 59 9.54 -7.14 16.11
CA GLU A 59 10.35 -8.07 16.90
C GLU A 59 9.71 -8.39 18.25
N SER A 60 9.02 -7.44 18.89
CA SER A 60 8.32 -7.72 20.15
C SER A 60 7.17 -8.71 19.96
N LEU A 61 6.44 -8.62 18.83
CA LEU A 61 5.40 -9.59 18.49
C LEU A 61 5.96 -10.97 18.16
N VAL A 62 7.11 -11.02 17.46
CA VAL A 62 7.83 -12.29 17.19
C VAL A 62 8.20 -12.99 18.49
N GLN A 63 8.74 -12.26 19.46
CA GLN A 63 9.13 -12.80 20.77
C GLN A 63 7.90 -13.19 21.63
N GLY A 64 6.82 -12.42 21.54
CA GLY A 64 5.61 -12.63 22.32
C GLY A 64 4.65 -13.69 21.76
N LEU A 65 4.92 -14.24 20.57
CA LEU A 65 4.04 -15.25 19.96
C LEU A 65 4.14 -16.59 20.74
N PRO A 66 3.04 -17.10 21.35
CA PRO A 66 3.05 -18.38 22.05
C PRO A 66 3.44 -19.56 21.14
N GLU A 67 4.21 -20.51 21.69
CA GLU A 67 4.74 -21.66 20.95
C GLU A 67 3.64 -22.58 20.38
N GLN A 68 2.48 -22.65 21.03
CA GLN A 68 1.37 -23.48 20.57
C GLN A 68 0.65 -22.92 19.34
N VAL A 69 0.92 -21.69 18.91
CA VAL A 69 0.30 -21.11 17.72
C VAL A 69 0.73 -21.85 16.47
N GLN A 70 -0.24 -22.30 15.67
CA GLN A 70 -0.03 -23.07 14.46
C GLN A 70 -0.46 -22.32 13.18
N VAL A 71 -1.20 -21.23 13.34
CA VAL A 71 -1.63 -20.36 12.25
C VAL A 71 -1.83 -18.92 12.75
N ILE A 72 -1.53 -17.94 11.89
CA ILE A 72 -1.82 -16.53 12.15
C ILE A 72 -2.92 -16.08 11.19
N TYR A 73 -4.00 -15.53 11.73
CA TYR A 73 -5.03 -14.86 10.96
C TYR A 73 -4.78 -13.34 11.00
N ALA A 74 -4.63 -12.73 9.82
CA ALA A 74 -4.50 -11.30 9.63
C ALA A 74 -5.82 -10.74 9.09
N VAL A 75 -6.66 -10.19 9.97
CA VAL A 75 -8.00 -9.70 9.61
C VAL A 75 -7.99 -8.16 9.59
N GLY A 76 -7.99 -7.55 8.41
CA GLY A 76 -7.92 -6.08 8.32
C GLY A 76 -7.32 -5.52 7.04
N GLY A 77 -6.59 -4.41 7.17
CA GLY A 77 -5.90 -3.72 6.08
C GLY A 77 -4.42 -4.11 5.94
N GLY A 78 -3.69 -3.39 5.09
CA GLY A 78 -2.30 -3.68 4.72
C GLY A 78 -1.34 -3.76 5.90
N LEU A 79 -1.41 -2.84 6.86
CA LEU A 79 -0.57 -2.88 8.07
C LEU A 79 -0.70 -4.21 8.83
N VAL A 80 -1.93 -4.69 9.00
CA VAL A 80 -2.21 -5.95 9.72
C VAL A 80 -1.61 -7.13 8.94
N SER A 81 -1.75 -7.12 7.60
CA SER A 81 -1.17 -8.12 6.71
C SER A 81 0.35 -8.16 6.80
N ASP A 82 1.01 -6.99 6.71
CA ASP A 82 2.47 -6.90 6.75
C ASP A 82 3.02 -7.39 8.09
N VAL A 83 2.44 -6.93 9.20
CA VAL A 83 2.84 -7.38 10.54
C VAL A 83 2.68 -8.90 10.68
N ALA A 84 1.55 -9.44 10.22
CA ALA A 84 1.30 -10.89 10.29
C ALA A 84 2.28 -11.70 9.44
N LYS A 85 2.54 -11.26 8.19
CA LYS A 85 3.51 -11.93 7.31
C LYS A 85 4.91 -11.89 7.92
N TYR A 86 5.33 -10.75 8.49
CA TYR A 86 6.62 -10.65 9.17
C TYR A 86 6.74 -11.62 10.34
N VAL A 87 5.75 -11.63 11.24
CA VAL A 87 5.73 -12.53 12.41
C VAL A 87 5.69 -14.00 11.98
N GLY A 88 4.83 -14.34 11.01
CA GLY A 88 4.73 -15.68 10.46
C GLY A 88 6.02 -16.18 9.84
N TRP A 89 6.68 -15.33 9.05
CA TRP A 89 7.99 -15.61 8.47
C TRP A 89 9.06 -15.89 9.54
N ARG A 90 9.18 -15.00 10.54
CA ARG A 90 10.18 -15.12 11.61
C ARG A 90 9.97 -16.36 12.49
N ARG A 91 8.73 -16.78 12.65
CA ARG A 91 8.35 -17.93 13.50
C ARG A 91 8.04 -19.20 12.70
N ASN A 92 8.14 -19.14 11.38
CA ASN A 92 7.77 -20.24 10.47
C ASN A 92 6.35 -20.74 10.71
N VAL A 93 5.39 -19.82 10.89
CA VAL A 93 3.98 -20.09 11.10
C VAL A 93 3.20 -19.58 9.88
N PRO A 94 2.30 -20.40 9.27
CA PRO A 94 1.53 -20.00 8.12
C PRO A 94 0.59 -18.82 8.44
N VAL A 95 0.41 -17.93 7.48
CA VAL A 95 -0.43 -16.74 7.61
C VAL A 95 -1.61 -16.82 6.67
N VAL A 96 -2.82 -16.67 7.20
CA VAL A 96 -4.06 -16.50 6.43
C VAL A 96 -4.45 -15.02 6.48
N VAL A 97 -4.47 -14.37 5.33
CA VAL A 97 -4.87 -12.97 5.21
C VAL A 97 -6.35 -12.86 4.86
N VAL A 98 -7.08 -12.07 5.61
CA VAL A 98 -8.51 -11.77 5.39
C VAL A 98 -8.68 -10.27 5.25
N PRO A 99 -8.55 -9.73 4.03
CA PRO A 99 -8.75 -8.31 3.77
C PRO A 99 -10.18 -7.89 4.09
N THR A 100 -10.36 -6.86 4.90
CA THR A 100 -11.67 -6.20 5.06
C THR A 100 -11.88 -5.08 4.03
N VAL A 101 -10.83 -4.75 3.30
CA VAL A 101 -10.79 -3.84 2.14
C VAL A 101 -9.68 -4.27 1.19
N LEU A 102 -9.81 -4.03 -0.10
CA LEU A 102 -8.73 -4.23 -1.09
C LEU A 102 -7.93 -2.92 -1.21
N SER A 103 -7.10 -2.63 -0.20
CA SER A 103 -6.44 -1.33 -0.07
C SER A 103 -5.04 -1.25 -0.66
N VAL A 104 -4.32 -2.36 -0.72
CA VAL A 104 -2.91 -2.42 -1.15
C VAL A 104 -2.58 -3.77 -1.76
N ASP A 105 -1.48 -3.82 -2.49
CA ASP A 105 -0.87 -5.03 -3.03
C ASP A 105 -0.30 -5.96 -1.93
N GLY A 106 0.00 -5.40 -0.75
CA GLY A 106 0.60 -6.09 0.39
C GLY A 106 -0.11 -7.37 0.85
N PHE A 107 -1.38 -7.58 0.47
CA PHE A 107 -2.09 -8.84 0.72
C PHE A 107 -1.57 -10.00 -0.14
N PHE A 108 -1.03 -9.68 -1.32
CA PHE A 108 -0.70 -10.65 -2.35
C PHE A 108 0.79 -10.75 -2.65
N THR A 109 1.57 -9.73 -2.26
CA THR A 109 3.02 -9.68 -2.47
C THR A 109 3.79 -10.53 -1.45
N ALA A 110 5.00 -10.94 -1.81
CA ALA A 110 5.96 -11.60 -0.93
C ALA A 110 6.74 -10.62 -0.03
N LEU A 111 6.50 -9.32 -0.20
CA LEU A 111 7.20 -8.26 0.53
C LEU A 111 6.36 -7.74 1.68
N VAL A 112 7.04 -7.22 2.71
CA VAL A 112 6.45 -6.45 3.80
C VAL A 112 7.16 -5.12 3.95
N ALA A 113 6.38 -4.07 4.25
CA ALA A 113 6.87 -2.70 4.40
C ALA A 113 7.23 -2.42 5.87
N VAL A 114 8.50 -2.57 6.23
CA VAL A 114 9.02 -2.31 7.59
C VAL A 114 9.40 -0.84 7.72
N ARG A 115 9.02 -0.19 8.84
CA ARG A 115 9.42 1.18 9.17
C ARG A 115 10.70 1.14 10.01
N GLU A 116 11.76 1.73 9.48
CA GLU A 116 13.06 1.80 10.14
C GLU A 116 13.78 3.08 9.70
N ASP A 117 14.32 3.83 10.65
CA ASP A 117 15.02 5.09 10.40
C ASP A 117 14.16 6.12 9.61
N ASP A 118 12.87 6.22 9.96
CA ASP A 118 11.86 7.09 9.33
C ASP A 118 11.66 6.88 7.82
N VAL A 119 11.99 5.68 7.33
CA VAL A 119 11.78 5.28 5.94
C VAL A 119 11.16 3.88 5.88
N VAL A 120 10.56 3.54 4.74
CA VAL A 120 10.08 2.18 4.45
C VAL A 120 11.22 1.36 3.85
N LYS A 121 11.48 0.20 4.46
CA LYS A 121 12.38 -0.84 3.93
C LYS A 121 11.56 -2.09 3.64
N TYR A 122 11.65 -2.59 2.42
CA TYR A 122 10.96 -3.82 2.05
C TYR A 122 11.77 -5.04 2.45
N GLU A 123 11.11 -6.00 3.10
CA GLU A 123 11.69 -7.31 3.41
C GLU A 123 10.94 -8.43 2.72
N GLU A 124 11.68 -9.38 2.17
CA GLU A 124 11.14 -10.55 1.48
C GLU A 124 10.82 -11.64 2.51
N THR A 125 9.53 -11.79 2.82
CA THR A 125 9.03 -12.78 3.79
C THR A 125 8.39 -14.00 3.12
N GLY A 126 8.19 -13.93 1.82
CA GLY A 126 7.29 -14.82 1.10
C GLY A 126 5.82 -14.37 1.19
N PRO A 127 4.96 -14.88 0.29
CA PRO A 127 3.54 -14.57 0.29
C PRO A 127 2.82 -15.21 1.48
N ALA A 128 1.62 -14.72 1.78
CA ALA A 128 0.71 -15.41 2.71
C ALA A 128 0.42 -16.86 2.24
N SER A 129 0.07 -17.75 3.17
CA SER A 129 -0.30 -19.12 2.82
C SER A 129 -1.62 -19.18 2.05
N LYS A 130 -2.52 -18.22 2.29
CA LYS A 130 -3.72 -17.94 1.51
C LYS A 130 -4.30 -16.56 1.82
N VAL A 131 -5.13 -16.07 0.91
CA VAL A 131 -5.97 -14.87 1.11
C VAL A 131 -7.43 -15.29 0.98
N ILE A 132 -8.27 -14.89 1.93
CA ILE A 132 -9.72 -15.18 1.90
C ILE A 132 -10.46 -13.86 1.73
N ILE A 133 -11.28 -13.74 0.70
CA ILE A 133 -12.05 -12.55 0.37
C ILE A 133 -13.54 -12.85 0.52
N ASP A 134 -14.21 -12.03 1.33
CA ASP A 134 -15.67 -11.99 1.43
C ASP A 134 -16.17 -10.68 0.81
N TRP A 135 -16.90 -10.80 -0.30
CA TRP A 135 -17.38 -9.63 -1.02
C TRP A 135 -18.39 -8.80 -0.25
N ASP A 136 -19.19 -9.40 0.62
CA ASP A 136 -20.14 -8.68 1.47
C ASP A 136 -19.38 -7.77 2.45
N VAL A 137 -18.27 -8.26 2.99
CA VAL A 137 -17.38 -7.48 3.87
C VAL A 137 -16.68 -6.35 3.12
N VAL A 138 -16.04 -6.68 2.00
CA VAL A 138 -15.27 -5.68 1.22
C VAL A 138 -16.18 -4.60 0.65
N SER A 139 -17.37 -4.95 0.14
CA SER A 139 -18.32 -3.99 -0.42
C SER A 139 -18.95 -3.08 0.64
N ALA A 140 -19.14 -3.59 1.86
CA ALA A 140 -19.70 -2.83 2.98
C ALA A 140 -18.69 -1.87 3.64
N ALA A 141 -17.40 -1.98 3.34
CA ALA A 141 -16.38 -1.10 3.91
C ALA A 141 -16.66 0.38 3.56
N PRO A 142 -16.28 1.35 4.42
CA PRO A 142 -16.47 2.77 4.11
C PRO A 142 -15.75 3.19 2.81
N PRO A 143 -16.33 4.08 1.99
CA PRO A 143 -15.79 4.45 0.68
C PRO A 143 -14.32 4.87 0.70
N HIS A 144 -13.91 5.66 1.70
CA HIS A 144 -12.52 6.15 1.81
C HIS A 144 -11.50 5.03 2.07
N TYR A 145 -11.90 3.90 2.64
CA TYR A 145 -11.04 2.71 2.74
C TYR A 145 -11.09 1.89 1.46
N ARG A 146 -12.28 1.68 0.86
CA ARG A 146 -12.38 0.95 -0.41
C ARG A 146 -11.58 1.60 -1.52
N GLY A 147 -11.63 2.93 -1.59
CA GLY A 147 -10.94 3.71 -2.61
C GLY A 147 -9.40 3.60 -2.55
N THR A 148 -8.83 3.16 -1.42
CA THR A 148 -7.37 3.06 -1.27
C THR A 148 -6.75 2.19 -2.34
N GLY A 149 -7.37 1.06 -2.72
CA GLY A 149 -6.87 0.22 -3.79
C GLY A 149 -6.82 0.91 -5.17
N ILE A 150 -7.71 1.89 -5.41
CA ILE A 150 -7.62 2.73 -6.61
C ILE A 150 -6.40 3.66 -6.53
N ALA A 151 -6.13 4.25 -5.36
CA ALA A 151 -4.93 5.08 -5.18
C ALA A 151 -3.66 4.25 -5.34
N GLU A 152 -3.65 3.00 -4.85
CA GLU A 152 -2.56 2.05 -5.06
C GLU A 152 -2.27 1.86 -6.55
N ILE A 153 -3.26 1.48 -7.34
CA ILE A 153 -3.09 1.28 -8.78
C ILE A 153 -2.74 2.61 -9.50
N LEU A 154 -3.24 3.76 -9.04
CA LEU A 154 -2.91 5.05 -9.63
C LEU A 154 -1.48 5.50 -9.35
N SER A 155 -0.80 4.99 -8.30
CA SER A 155 0.61 5.27 -8.07
C SER A 155 1.49 4.85 -9.26
N ILE A 156 1.04 3.85 -10.04
CA ILE A 156 1.69 3.44 -11.29
C ILE A 156 1.86 4.63 -12.26
N VAL A 157 0.92 5.57 -12.31
CA VAL A 157 1.01 6.73 -13.22
C VAL A 157 2.28 7.53 -12.94
N THR A 158 2.56 7.80 -11.68
CA THR A 158 3.71 8.61 -11.26
C THR A 158 4.98 7.81 -11.09
N GLY A 159 4.87 6.57 -10.62
CA GLY A 159 5.99 5.63 -10.56
C GLY A 159 6.63 5.41 -11.95
N LEU A 160 5.81 5.25 -13.00
CA LEU A 160 6.30 5.13 -14.38
C LEU A 160 7.00 6.40 -14.88
N LEU A 161 6.51 7.59 -14.50
CA LEU A 161 7.17 8.85 -14.85
C LEU A 161 8.56 8.93 -14.21
N ASP A 162 8.68 8.61 -12.92
CA ASP A 162 9.96 8.58 -12.22
C ASP A 162 10.91 7.49 -12.72
N TRP A 163 10.39 6.29 -13.00
CA TRP A 163 11.21 5.20 -13.53
C TRP A 163 11.80 5.55 -14.89
N ARG A 164 11.00 6.16 -15.76
CA ARG A 164 11.44 6.66 -17.07
C ARG A 164 12.40 7.85 -16.91
N PHE A 165 12.10 8.79 -16.02
CA PHE A 165 12.95 9.94 -15.71
C PHE A 165 14.37 9.50 -15.30
N ALA A 166 14.45 8.50 -14.43
CA ALA A 166 15.73 7.90 -14.03
C ALA A 166 16.45 7.20 -15.18
N ALA A 167 15.71 6.53 -16.08
CA ALA A 167 16.29 5.87 -17.26
C ALA A 167 16.91 6.87 -18.25
N GLU A 168 16.23 7.97 -18.54
CA GLU A 168 16.72 9.03 -19.43
C GLU A 168 18.01 9.69 -18.91
N ARG A 169 18.28 9.56 -17.61
CA ARG A 169 19.47 10.08 -16.91
C ARG A 169 20.51 9.01 -16.58
N ASN A 170 20.28 7.76 -17.01
CA ASN A 170 21.12 6.61 -16.69
C ASN A 170 21.32 6.43 -15.16
N ARG A 171 20.26 6.65 -14.37
CA ARG A 171 20.29 6.60 -12.90
C ARG A 171 19.60 5.38 -12.30
N ASN A 172 18.96 4.54 -13.12
CA ASN A 172 18.46 3.25 -12.66
C ASN A 172 19.63 2.30 -12.38
N THR A 173 19.52 1.48 -11.35
CA THR A 173 20.45 0.37 -11.16
C THR A 173 20.26 -0.68 -12.27
N GLU A 174 21.20 -1.58 -12.44
CA GLU A 174 21.08 -2.66 -13.43
C GLU A 174 19.84 -3.52 -13.17
N ARG A 175 19.53 -3.79 -11.88
CA ARG A 175 18.33 -4.53 -11.47
C ARG A 175 17.04 -3.79 -11.82
N GLU A 176 17.04 -2.47 -11.71
CA GLU A 176 15.86 -1.62 -11.92
C GLU A 176 15.82 -0.98 -13.31
N ARG A 177 16.58 -1.52 -14.26
CA ARG A 177 16.63 -0.99 -15.62
C ARG A 177 15.24 -0.86 -16.23
N PHE A 178 14.95 0.30 -16.82
CA PHE A 178 13.68 0.57 -17.48
C PHE A 178 13.40 -0.43 -18.62
N GLN A 179 12.23 -1.04 -18.57
CA GLN A 179 11.78 -2.03 -19.53
C GLN A 179 10.48 -1.54 -20.20
N PRO A 180 10.54 -1.14 -21.50
CA PRO A 180 9.38 -0.57 -22.19
C PRO A 180 8.13 -1.48 -22.19
N TRP A 181 8.32 -2.80 -22.31
CA TRP A 181 7.22 -3.75 -22.27
C TRP A 181 6.51 -3.74 -20.91
N ALA A 182 7.27 -3.71 -19.81
CA ALA A 182 6.72 -3.69 -18.46
C ALA A 182 6.01 -2.37 -18.16
N ALA A 183 6.60 -1.25 -18.60
CA ALA A 183 5.98 0.07 -18.50
C ALA A 183 4.65 0.12 -19.27
N SER A 184 4.56 -0.51 -20.44
CA SER A 184 3.33 -0.58 -21.23
C SER A 184 2.23 -1.40 -20.52
N LEU A 185 2.60 -2.54 -19.92
CA LEU A 185 1.66 -3.35 -19.13
C LEU A 185 1.18 -2.59 -17.88
N ALA A 186 2.09 -1.99 -17.12
CA ALA A 186 1.75 -1.19 -15.95
C ALA A 186 0.83 -0.01 -16.31
N ALA A 187 1.12 0.71 -17.40
CA ALA A 187 0.26 1.79 -17.88
C ALA A 187 -1.15 1.29 -18.24
N GLY A 188 -1.27 0.09 -18.82
CA GLY A 188 -2.55 -0.56 -19.10
C GLY A 188 -3.34 -0.85 -17.83
N ILE A 189 -2.67 -1.32 -16.77
CA ILE A 189 -3.28 -1.55 -15.44
C ILE A 189 -3.78 -0.22 -14.87
N ALA A 190 -2.94 0.81 -14.81
CA ALA A 190 -3.31 2.13 -14.30
C ALA A 190 -4.49 2.75 -15.05
N GLN A 191 -4.57 2.57 -16.38
CA GLN A 191 -5.67 3.08 -17.18
C GLN A 191 -7.02 2.48 -16.77
N GLN A 192 -7.08 1.24 -16.31
CA GLN A 192 -8.33 0.63 -15.85
C GLN A 192 -8.80 1.25 -14.52
N ALA A 193 -7.90 1.68 -13.64
CA ALA A 193 -8.29 2.34 -12.39
C ALA A 193 -9.17 3.57 -12.64
N PHE A 194 -8.87 4.37 -13.67
CA PHE A 194 -9.71 5.53 -14.05
C PHE A 194 -11.15 5.13 -14.40
N LYS A 195 -11.37 3.94 -14.99
CA LYS A 195 -12.67 3.46 -15.41
C LYS A 195 -13.50 2.90 -14.28
N ILE A 196 -12.86 2.20 -13.33
CA ILE A 196 -13.55 1.48 -12.25
C ILE A 196 -13.70 2.28 -10.97
N ALA A 197 -12.96 3.39 -10.80
CA ALA A 197 -12.86 4.16 -9.56
C ALA A 197 -14.22 4.50 -8.94
N LYS A 198 -15.19 4.99 -9.74
CA LYS A 198 -16.52 5.31 -9.27
C LYS A 198 -17.25 4.06 -8.73
N GLY A 199 -17.20 2.96 -9.46
CA GLY A 199 -17.83 1.70 -9.03
C GLY A 199 -17.23 1.16 -7.74
N VAL A 200 -15.91 1.28 -7.56
CA VAL A 200 -15.22 0.92 -6.30
C VAL A 200 -15.68 1.83 -5.17
N GLY A 201 -15.74 3.15 -5.38
CA GLY A 201 -16.26 4.11 -4.39
C GLY A 201 -17.72 3.81 -3.98
N GLU A 202 -18.55 3.35 -4.91
CA GLU A 202 -19.94 2.93 -4.70
C GLU A 202 -20.07 1.53 -4.04
N GLY A 203 -18.97 0.75 -3.96
CA GLY A 203 -18.98 -0.61 -3.43
C GLY A 203 -19.58 -1.65 -4.38
N ARG A 204 -19.58 -1.39 -5.66
CA ARG A 204 -20.09 -2.32 -6.67
C ARG A 204 -19.20 -3.54 -6.79
N ILE A 205 -19.81 -4.71 -6.68
CA ILE A 205 -19.09 -6.00 -6.69
C ILE A 205 -18.32 -6.21 -7.99
N ASP A 206 -18.86 -5.86 -9.15
CA ASP A 206 -18.17 -5.98 -10.43
C ASP A 206 -16.92 -5.10 -10.52
N ALA A 207 -16.97 -3.89 -9.96
CA ALA A 207 -15.83 -2.99 -9.89
C ALA A 207 -14.76 -3.48 -8.88
N LEU A 208 -15.18 -4.08 -7.77
CA LEU A 208 -14.29 -4.67 -6.77
C LEU A 208 -13.60 -5.93 -7.29
N HIS A 209 -14.28 -6.76 -8.09
CA HIS A 209 -13.64 -7.88 -8.82
C HIS A 209 -12.56 -7.36 -9.76
N ASN A 210 -12.87 -6.35 -10.58
CA ASN A 210 -11.88 -5.76 -11.47
C ASN A 210 -10.69 -5.16 -10.68
N LEU A 211 -10.93 -4.53 -9.52
CA LEU A 211 -9.85 -4.02 -8.67
C LEU A 211 -8.95 -5.14 -8.17
N LEU A 212 -9.51 -6.27 -7.71
CA LEU A 212 -8.73 -7.44 -7.31
C LEU A 212 -7.84 -7.94 -8.45
N ASP A 213 -8.40 -8.05 -9.66
CA ASP A 213 -7.65 -8.49 -10.83
C ASP A 213 -6.48 -7.56 -11.13
N LEU A 214 -6.70 -6.22 -11.06
CA LEU A 214 -5.66 -5.22 -11.30
C LEU A 214 -4.54 -5.30 -10.27
N ILE A 215 -4.86 -5.43 -8.97
CA ILE A 215 -3.86 -5.58 -7.91
C ILE A 215 -3.07 -6.88 -8.12
N CYS A 216 -3.74 -7.98 -8.45
CA CYS A 216 -3.06 -9.25 -8.74
C CYS A 216 -2.12 -9.15 -9.96
N MET A 217 -2.54 -8.45 -11.03
CA MET A 217 -1.71 -8.24 -12.22
C MET A 217 -0.48 -7.37 -11.92
N GLU A 218 -0.65 -6.34 -11.10
CA GLU A 218 0.43 -5.49 -10.61
C GLU A 218 1.47 -6.28 -9.83
N VAL A 219 1.02 -7.11 -8.84
CA VAL A 219 1.91 -7.98 -8.06
C VAL A 219 2.65 -8.99 -8.95
N GLN A 220 1.98 -9.59 -9.92
CA GLN A 220 2.64 -10.51 -10.87
C GLN A 220 3.70 -9.80 -11.69
N LEU A 221 3.43 -8.57 -12.13
CA LEU A 221 4.40 -7.77 -12.89
C LEU A 221 5.62 -7.42 -12.05
N THR A 222 5.44 -6.95 -10.81
CA THR A 222 6.54 -6.60 -9.90
C THR A 222 7.34 -7.83 -9.45
N ASN A 223 6.68 -8.96 -9.21
CA ASN A 223 7.35 -10.24 -8.95
C ASN A 223 8.23 -10.68 -10.14
N GLN A 224 7.75 -10.51 -11.38
CA GLN A 224 8.51 -10.83 -12.60
C GLN A 224 9.71 -9.90 -12.78
N LEU A 225 9.56 -8.62 -12.45
CA LEU A 225 10.64 -7.64 -12.53
C LEU A 225 11.65 -7.77 -11.39
N GLY A 226 11.19 -8.20 -10.21
CA GLY A 226 11.97 -8.27 -8.98
C GLY A 226 12.22 -6.90 -8.34
N HIS A 227 11.41 -5.88 -8.68
CA HIS A 227 11.44 -4.54 -8.09
C HIS A 227 10.10 -3.81 -8.30
N ASN A 228 9.84 -2.77 -7.50
CA ASN A 228 8.58 -2.02 -7.47
C ASN A 228 8.60 -0.72 -8.28
N ARG A 229 9.64 -0.43 -9.07
CA ARG A 229 9.78 0.84 -9.80
C ARG A 229 8.57 1.27 -10.65
N PRO A 230 7.77 0.36 -11.26
CA PRO A 230 6.57 0.77 -11.98
C PRO A 230 5.52 1.47 -11.12
N GLN A 231 5.48 1.20 -9.81
CA GLN A 231 4.44 1.69 -8.88
C GLN A 231 5.02 2.46 -7.68
N GLU A 232 6.34 2.65 -7.63
CA GLU A 232 7.01 3.33 -6.52
C GLU A 232 7.94 4.43 -7.02
N GLY A 233 7.61 5.65 -6.65
CA GLY A 233 8.34 6.85 -6.99
C GLY A 233 8.09 7.98 -5.99
N SER A 234 8.11 9.19 -6.48
CA SER A 234 7.97 10.43 -5.68
C SER A 234 6.68 10.50 -4.87
N GLU A 235 5.60 9.86 -5.31
CA GLU A 235 4.33 9.77 -4.58
C GLU A 235 4.49 8.99 -3.28
N GLN A 236 5.21 7.87 -3.32
CA GLN A 236 5.48 7.05 -2.14
C GLN A 236 6.46 7.78 -1.20
N TYR A 237 7.47 8.45 -1.76
CA TYR A 237 8.46 9.17 -0.96
C TYR A 237 7.83 10.33 -0.19
N PHE A 238 6.83 11.02 -0.79
CA PHE A 238 6.02 11.99 -0.07
C PHE A 238 5.24 11.34 1.08
N ALA A 239 4.58 10.19 0.81
CA ALA A 239 3.82 9.48 1.84
C ALA A 239 4.73 9.02 3.00
N TYR A 240 5.93 8.50 2.72
CA TYR A 240 6.90 8.11 3.75
C TYR A 240 7.39 9.30 4.56
N ALA A 241 7.68 10.42 3.89
CA ALA A 241 8.20 11.61 4.57
C ALA A 241 7.16 12.28 5.47
N ILE A 242 5.87 12.27 5.13
CA ILE A 242 4.81 12.92 5.92
C ILE A 242 4.25 12.00 7.02
N GLU A 243 4.32 10.68 6.85
CA GLU A 243 3.73 9.70 7.78
C GLU A 243 4.12 9.96 9.24
N PRO A 244 5.39 10.21 9.61
CA PRO A 244 5.79 10.47 11.00
C PRO A 244 5.12 11.69 11.63
N ASP A 245 4.83 12.73 10.81
CA ASP A 245 4.23 13.99 11.30
C ASP A 245 2.74 13.87 11.58
N VAL A 246 2.04 13.01 10.83
CA VAL A 246 0.57 12.88 10.88
C VAL A 246 0.09 11.63 11.61
N ALA A 247 0.92 10.63 11.75
CA ALA A 247 0.61 9.34 12.37
C ALA A 247 0.75 9.35 13.92
N ARG A 248 0.36 10.45 14.59
CA ARG A 248 0.69 10.72 16.00
C ARG A 248 0.24 9.64 16.99
N GLU A 249 -0.85 8.92 16.77
CA GLU A 249 -1.36 7.93 17.74
C GLU A 249 -1.95 6.65 17.10
N ARG A 250 -2.48 6.71 15.88
CA ARG A 250 -3.25 5.61 15.27
C ARG A 250 -2.86 5.27 13.84
N GLY A 251 -1.79 5.88 13.31
CA GLY A 251 -1.48 5.84 11.89
C GLY A 251 -2.46 6.69 11.06
N ALA A 252 -1.98 7.32 9.98
CA ALA A 252 -2.85 7.89 8.97
C ALA A 252 -3.29 6.79 8.00
N PRO A 253 -4.56 6.77 7.55
CA PRO A 253 -4.94 5.90 6.44
C PRO A 253 -4.04 6.13 5.24
N TYR A 254 -3.49 5.07 4.69
CA TYR A 254 -2.53 5.16 3.58
C TYR A 254 -3.05 6.00 2.41
N ALA A 255 -4.35 5.89 2.09
CA ALA A 255 -4.97 6.69 1.03
C ALA A 255 -4.91 8.20 1.28
N ASP A 256 -4.97 8.63 2.54
CA ASP A 256 -4.91 10.06 2.89
C ASP A 256 -3.47 10.61 2.70
N LEU A 257 -2.46 9.74 2.55
CA LEU A 257 -1.07 10.09 2.27
C LEU A 257 -0.73 9.94 0.78
N ILE A 258 -1.05 8.79 0.19
CA ILE A 258 -0.64 8.47 -1.18
C ILE A 258 -1.43 9.27 -2.24
N GLY A 259 -2.71 9.55 -2.01
CA GLY A 259 -3.51 10.36 -2.93
C GLY A 259 -2.91 11.75 -3.17
N PRO A 260 -2.61 12.55 -2.13
CA PRO A 260 -1.84 13.78 -2.25
C PRO A 260 -0.47 13.57 -2.90
N GLY A 261 0.27 12.51 -2.54
CA GLY A 261 1.57 12.18 -3.13
C GLY A 261 1.50 12.01 -4.65
N ILE A 262 0.51 11.25 -5.15
CA ILE A 262 0.29 11.06 -6.61
C ILE A 262 0.05 12.41 -7.30
N MET A 263 -0.77 13.29 -6.73
CA MET A 263 -1.03 14.61 -7.33
C MET A 263 0.22 15.49 -7.33
N ILE A 264 1.02 15.47 -6.26
CA ILE A 264 2.27 16.21 -6.14
C ILE A 264 3.29 15.69 -7.17
N ALA A 265 3.51 14.39 -7.24
CA ALA A 265 4.43 13.77 -8.19
C ALA A 265 4.03 14.07 -9.65
N ALA A 266 2.75 13.94 -9.98
CA ALA A 266 2.24 14.30 -11.30
C ALA A 266 2.46 15.79 -11.62
N ALA A 267 2.23 16.69 -10.64
CA ALA A 267 2.46 18.12 -10.81
C ALA A 267 3.93 18.48 -11.02
N LEU A 268 4.85 17.79 -10.32
CA LEU A 268 6.30 17.92 -10.49
C LEU A 268 6.74 17.51 -11.90
N HIS A 269 6.17 16.45 -12.45
CA HIS A 269 6.37 16.01 -13.84
C HIS A 269 5.60 16.85 -14.88
N GLY A 270 4.99 17.97 -14.48
CA GLY A 270 4.28 18.87 -15.40
C GLY A 270 2.94 18.33 -15.93
N GLN A 271 2.41 17.26 -15.32
CA GLN A 271 1.13 16.68 -15.74
C GLN A 271 -0.07 17.47 -15.23
N ASP A 272 -1.19 17.37 -15.93
CA ASP A 272 -2.49 17.83 -15.44
C ASP A 272 -3.01 16.86 -14.38
N VAL A 273 -3.29 17.38 -13.18
CA VAL A 273 -3.78 16.59 -12.05
C VAL A 273 -5.29 16.41 -12.00
N SER A 274 -6.03 17.05 -12.92
CA SER A 274 -7.50 17.12 -12.88
C SER A 274 -8.16 15.74 -12.98
N ALA A 275 -7.70 14.91 -13.92
CA ALA A 275 -8.20 13.55 -14.11
C ALA A 275 -7.88 12.65 -12.91
N ILE A 276 -6.65 12.74 -12.37
CA ILE A 276 -6.21 11.99 -11.18
C ILE A 276 -7.08 12.37 -9.98
N ARG A 277 -7.24 13.68 -9.72
CA ARG A 277 -8.08 14.19 -8.64
C ARG A 277 -9.51 13.66 -8.73
N THR A 278 -10.14 13.81 -9.89
CA THR A 278 -11.51 13.33 -10.12
C THR A 278 -11.62 11.83 -9.86
N THR A 279 -10.63 11.06 -10.28
CA THR A 279 -10.61 9.60 -10.11
C THR A 279 -10.48 9.23 -8.63
N LEU A 280 -9.56 9.86 -7.90
CA LEU A 280 -9.40 9.65 -6.45
C LEU A 280 -10.69 10.01 -5.69
N GLN A 281 -11.32 11.15 -6.02
CA GLN A 281 -12.59 11.57 -5.40
C GLN A 281 -13.73 10.58 -5.73
N ASN A 282 -13.83 10.13 -6.96
CA ASN A 282 -14.81 9.12 -7.37
C ASN A 282 -14.63 7.80 -6.64
N ALA A 283 -13.39 7.44 -6.31
CA ALA A 283 -13.08 6.28 -5.49
C ALA A 283 -13.43 6.48 -4.00
N GLY A 284 -13.74 7.70 -3.57
CA GLY A 284 -14.06 8.04 -2.18
C GLY A 284 -12.88 8.53 -1.36
N ILE A 285 -11.71 8.77 -1.98
CA ILE A 285 -10.52 9.29 -1.29
C ILE A 285 -10.74 10.73 -0.84
N ARG A 286 -10.32 11.02 0.39
CA ARG A 286 -10.46 12.32 1.04
C ARG A 286 -9.14 13.10 0.94
N LEU A 287 -9.02 13.96 -0.08
CA LEU A 287 -7.77 14.67 -0.38
C LEU A 287 -7.43 15.82 0.58
N GLY A 288 -8.37 16.27 1.39
CA GLY A 288 -8.20 17.39 2.33
C GLY A 288 -7.95 16.99 3.79
N GLN A 289 -7.39 15.81 4.06
CA GLN A 289 -7.16 15.35 5.44
C GLN A 289 -5.82 15.83 6.02
N LEU A 290 -4.86 16.13 5.18
CA LEU A 290 -3.56 16.66 5.60
C LEU A 290 -3.66 18.15 5.92
N LYS A 291 -3.00 18.59 6.98
CA LYS A 291 -2.91 20.01 7.28
C LYS A 291 -1.99 20.68 6.27
N PRO A 292 -2.38 21.84 5.70
CA PRO A 292 -1.53 22.56 4.73
C PRO A 292 -0.11 22.81 5.22
N GLN A 293 0.07 23.09 6.51
CA GLN A 293 1.39 23.32 7.08
C GLN A 293 2.26 22.06 7.08
N ASP A 294 1.69 20.87 7.36
CA ASP A 294 2.43 19.61 7.34
C ASP A 294 2.84 19.26 5.89
N VAL A 295 1.94 19.51 4.92
CA VAL A 295 2.25 19.34 3.49
C VAL A 295 3.38 20.28 3.05
N MET A 296 3.30 21.57 3.43
CA MET A 296 4.32 22.57 3.13
C MET A 296 5.69 22.15 3.66
N ASN A 297 5.75 21.79 4.95
CA ASN A 297 7.00 21.38 5.59
C ASN A 297 7.59 20.14 4.94
N THR A 298 6.73 19.15 4.62
CA THR A 298 7.15 17.92 3.96
C THR A 298 7.70 18.22 2.57
N LEU A 299 7.02 19.02 1.75
CA LEU A 299 7.48 19.37 0.41
C LEU A 299 8.87 20.01 0.44
N MET A 300 9.13 20.97 1.36
CA MET A 300 10.43 21.65 1.46
C MET A 300 11.57 20.72 1.85
N ARG A 301 11.31 19.67 2.66
CA ARG A 301 12.36 18.72 3.07
C ARG A 301 12.48 17.51 2.13
N LEU A 302 11.52 17.30 1.21
CA LEU A 302 11.45 16.09 0.40
C LEU A 302 12.68 15.83 -0.46
N PRO A 303 13.32 16.85 -1.11
CA PRO A 303 14.58 16.66 -1.85
C PRO A 303 15.74 16.18 -0.97
N SER A 304 15.87 16.69 0.26
CA SER A 304 16.88 16.21 1.22
C SER A 304 16.57 14.80 1.69
N TYR A 305 15.30 14.53 2.00
CA TYR A 305 14.82 13.22 2.46
C TYR A 305 15.17 12.09 1.49
N VAL A 306 14.91 12.26 0.19
CA VAL A 306 15.22 11.21 -0.80
C VAL A 306 16.71 10.93 -0.92
N ASN A 307 17.55 11.96 -0.77
CA ASN A 307 19.01 11.83 -0.81
C ASN A 307 19.56 11.17 0.47
N GLU A 308 19.11 11.59 1.65
CA GLU A 308 19.52 11.06 2.95
C GLU A 308 19.20 9.56 3.08
N HIS A 309 18.01 9.17 2.65
CA HIS A 309 17.55 7.77 2.69
C HIS A 309 17.97 6.95 1.47
N ARG A 310 18.70 7.56 0.50
CA ARG A 310 19.17 6.89 -0.73
C ARG A 310 18.06 6.19 -1.49
N LEU A 311 16.91 6.85 -1.58
CA LEU A 311 15.76 6.30 -2.30
C LEU A 311 16.04 6.21 -3.80
N PRO A 312 15.37 5.31 -4.54
CA PRO A 312 15.53 5.19 -5.98
C PRO A 312 15.34 6.52 -6.70
N TYR A 313 16.15 6.76 -7.72
CA TYR A 313 16.22 8.06 -8.39
C TYR A 313 14.89 8.48 -9.00
N SER A 314 14.46 9.70 -8.71
CA SER A 314 13.19 10.29 -9.13
C SER A 314 13.38 11.77 -9.45
N ILE A 315 12.34 12.44 -9.91
CA ILE A 315 12.34 13.89 -10.16
C ILE A 315 12.75 14.71 -8.94
N LEU A 316 12.51 14.22 -7.73
CA LEU A 316 12.87 14.88 -6.47
C LEU A 316 14.37 15.06 -6.27
N HIS A 317 15.21 14.26 -6.93
CA HIS A 317 16.67 14.39 -6.85
C HIS A 317 17.22 15.58 -7.65
N GLU A 318 16.43 16.11 -8.59
CA GLU A 318 16.80 17.27 -9.40
C GLU A 318 15.91 18.50 -9.15
N THR A 319 14.98 18.41 -8.21
CA THR A 319 14.04 19.49 -7.93
C THR A 319 14.41 20.17 -6.62
N GLU A 320 14.65 21.48 -6.67
CA GLU A 320 14.68 22.32 -5.48
C GLU A 320 13.27 22.78 -5.13
N ILE A 321 12.86 22.60 -3.87
CA ILE A 321 11.53 22.99 -3.39
C ILE A 321 11.70 23.96 -2.23
N ASP A 322 11.68 25.26 -2.55
CA ASP A 322 11.56 26.33 -1.57
C ASP A 322 10.10 26.60 -1.19
N ALA A 323 9.85 27.53 -0.31
CA ALA A 323 8.51 27.89 0.15
C ALA A 323 7.59 28.37 -1.00
N ALA A 324 8.13 29.09 -1.99
CA ALA A 324 7.36 29.59 -3.12
C ALA A 324 6.94 28.42 -4.05
N LYS A 325 7.88 27.52 -4.34
CA LYS A 325 7.59 26.31 -5.14
C LYS A 325 6.64 25.35 -4.43
N ALA A 326 6.80 25.16 -3.13
CA ALA A 326 5.87 24.35 -2.33
C ALA A 326 4.45 24.94 -2.38
N GLN A 327 4.30 26.26 -2.23
CA GLN A 327 3.00 26.91 -2.33
C GLN A 327 2.38 26.79 -3.73
N GLU A 328 3.19 26.93 -4.79
CA GLU A 328 2.75 26.70 -6.18
C GLU A 328 2.20 25.27 -6.35
N LEU A 329 2.94 24.26 -5.91
CA LEU A 329 2.53 22.84 -5.96
C LEU A 329 1.24 22.60 -5.19
N MET A 330 1.14 23.12 -3.96
CA MET A 330 -0.06 22.98 -3.15
C MET A 330 -1.28 23.62 -3.82
N LYS A 331 -1.12 24.82 -4.41
CA LYS A 331 -2.19 25.47 -5.18
C LYS A 331 -2.59 24.64 -6.41
N LYS A 332 -1.62 24.14 -7.18
CA LYS A 332 -1.86 23.31 -8.37
C LYS A 332 -2.57 22.00 -8.02
N THR A 333 -2.22 21.41 -6.89
CA THR A 333 -2.80 20.15 -6.40
C THR A 333 -4.02 20.35 -5.51
N GLY A 334 -4.39 21.59 -5.15
CA GLY A 334 -5.53 21.90 -4.26
C GLY A 334 -5.35 21.36 -2.84
N LEU A 335 -4.11 21.33 -2.36
CA LEU A 335 -3.72 20.95 -0.99
C LEU A 335 -3.38 22.19 -0.13
N ALA A 336 -3.68 23.40 -0.65
CA ALA A 336 -3.45 24.67 0.02
C ALA A 336 -4.51 24.97 1.09
#